data_e539ce89de94c9e9b89c51c47ebdd933
#
_entry.id   e539ce89de94c9e9b89c51c47ebdd933
#
_cell.length_a   1.000
_cell.length_b   1.000
_cell.length_c   1.000
_cell.angle_alpha   90.00
_cell.angle_beta   90.00
_cell.angle_gamma   90.00
#
_symmetry.space_group_name_H-M   'P 1'
#
loop_
_entity.id
_entity.type
_entity.pdbx_description
1 polymer ?
#
loop_
_entity_poly.entity_id
_entity_poly.type
_entity_poly.pdbx_seq_one_letter_code
_entity_poly.pdbx_strand_id
1 'polypeptide(L)'
;MKFGVAKMVLDVLDEANIPYAVYDDVKPNPTVTNVKMGVEALKAAQADFIVAIGGGSAMDTAKGIGIVSNNPEFADVVSLEGVADTKKKTVPIIALPTTAGTAAETTINYVIIDETKQKKMVCVDPNDIPCVAIVDAELMYSLPKSLTAATGMDAMTHAIEGLITKGAWELSDMFEIKAINMIHRYLPVAVEDPTNPEGRNGMAVAQYVAGMAFSNVGLGVDHGMAHPMSALHDVPHGVACAILLPTVMRFNAPAALDKYVDIAKALEVYTPGMTKEEAADAACTEIENLSRRVGIPAHLSDLGITEADIDALADQAIADVCTPGNPREVTRDDIVALYKSIL
;
A
#
# COMPACT_ATOMS: atom_id res chain seq x y z
N MET A 1 -19.89 -3.60 0.70
CA MET A 1 -21.30 -3.46 0.27
C MET A 1 -21.67 -2.06 -0.24
N LYS A 2 -21.04 -0.98 0.28
CA LYS A 2 -21.43 0.43 0.06
C LYS A 2 -21.46 0.90 -1.41
N PHE A 3 -20.67 0.30 -2.29
CA PHE A 3 -20.56 0.69 -3.72
C PHE A 3 -21.17 -0.32 -4.70
N GLY A 4 -21.90 -1.33 -4.21
CA GLY A 4 -22.52 -2.34 -5.07
C GLY A 4 -21.57 -3.39 -5.68
N VAL A 5 -20.25 -3.20 -5.55
CA VAL A 5 -19.22 -4.06 -6.18
C VAL A 5 -19.32 -5.50 -5.69
N ALA A 6 -19.52 -5.70 -4.37
CA ALA A 6 -19.65 -7.05 -3.82
C ALA A 6 -20.82 -7.82 -4.48
N LYS A 7 -21.92 -7.14 -4.85
CA LYS A 7 -23.04 -7.78 -5.51
C LYS A 7 -22.67 -8.41 -6.86
N MET A 8 -21.78 -7.78 -7.63
CA MET A 8 -21.33 -8.34 -8.91
C MET A 8 -20.69 -9.73 -8.73
N VAL A 9 -19.90 -9.89 -7.66
CA VAL A 9 -19.24 -11.16 -7.35
C VAL A 9 -20.23 -12.17 -6.75
N LEU A 10 -21.14 -11.71 -5.87
CA LEU A 10 -22.15 -12.57 -5.25
C LEU A 10 -23.13 -13.13 -6.31
N ASP A 11 -23.51 -12.32 -7.30
CA ASP A 11 -24.37 -12.77 -8.41
C ASP A 11 -23.70 -13.93 -9.19
N VAL A 12 -22.38 -13.90 -9.39
CA VAL A 12 -21.63 -15.01 -10.03
C VAL A 12 -21.65 -16.27 -9.17
N LEU A 13 -21.50 -16.14 -7.84
CA LEU A 13 -21.60 -17.29 -6.94
C LEU A 13 -23.02 -17.89 -6.93
N ASP A 14 -24.04 -17.03 -6.93
CA ASP A 14 -25.46 -17.44 -7.00
C ASP A 14 -25.77 -18.17 -8.31
N GLU A 15 -25.31 -17.66 -9.46
CA GLU A 15 -25.46 -18.31 -10.76
C GLU A 15 -24.77 -19.68 -10.82
N ALA A 16 -23.62 -19.79 -10.16
CA ALA A 16 -22.86 -21.04 -10.06
C ALA A 16 -23.41 -22.01 -9.00
N ASN A 17 -24.43 -21.59 -8.23
CA ASN A 17 -24.98 -22.35 -7.09
C ASN A 17 -23.92 -22.71 -6.04
N ILE A 18 -22.95 -21.82 -5.81
CA ILE A 18 -21.92 -21.96 -4.76
C ILE A 18 -22.47 -21.36 -3.48
N PRO A 19 -22.65 -22.14 -2.40
CA PRO A 19 -23.10 -21.60 -1.13
C PRO A 19 -22.03 -20.72 -0.50
N TYR A 20 -22.42 -19.60 0.10
CA TYR A 20 -21.51 -18.68 0.80
C TYR A 20 -22.15 -18.07 2.05
N ALA A 21 -21.29 -17.57 2.94
CA ALA A 21 -21.66 -16.69 4.03
C ALA A 21 -20.91 -15.36 3.86
N VAL A 22 -21.51 -14.26 4.26
CA VAL A 22 -20.92 -12.92 4.14
C VAL A 22 -20.43 -12.42 5.50
N TYR A 23 -19.18 -11.98 5.55
CA TYR A 23 -18.62 -11.21 6.66
C TYR A 23 -18.27 -9.81 6.15
N ASP A 24 -19.03 -8.81 6.56
CA ASP A 24 -18.91 -7.41 6.09
C ASP A 24 -18.60 -6.40 7.19
N ASP A 25 -18.32 -6.86 8.42
CA ASP A 25 -17.82 -5.99 9.50
C ASP A 25 -16.32 -5.70 9.34
N VAL A 26 -15.96 -5.15 8.19
CA VAL A 26 -14.60 -4.73 7.87
C VAL A 26 -14.52 -3.21 7.96
N LYS A 27 -13.63 -2.72 8.83
CA LYS A 27 -13.39 -1.28 9.00
C LYS A 27 -12.24 -0.81 8.10
N PRO A 28 -12.24 0.47 7.69
CA PRO A 28 -11.01 1.12 7.25
C PRO A 28 -9.96 0.97 8.36
N ASN A 29 -8.74 0.56 8.03
CA ASN A 29 -7.73 0.15 9.02
C ASN A 29 -8.27 -0.99 9.94
N PRO A 30 -8.21 -2.25 9.49
CA PRO A 30 -8.80 -3.37 10.21
C PRO A 30 -8.14 -3.60 11.56
N THR A 31 -8.92 -4.08 12.52
CA THR A 31 -8.48 -4.21 13.90
C THR A 31 -8.31 -5.68 14.31
N VAL A 32 -7.59 -5.91 15.41
CA VAL A 32 -7.51 -7.23 16.05
C VAL A 32 -8.91 -7.81 16.31
N THR A 33 -9.86 -6.98 16.73
CA THR A 33 -11.25 -7.39 16.95
C THR A 33 -11.92 -7.85 15.66
N ASN A 34 -11.72 -7.16 14.53
CA ASN A 34 -12.26 -7.58 13.23
C ASN A 34 -11.73 -8.96 12.81
N VAL A 35 -10.44 -9.21 12.99
CA VAL A 35 -9.86 -10.53 12.68
C VAL A 35 -10.46 -11.62 13.55
N LYS A 36 -10.54 -11.42 14.87
CA LYS A 36 -11.13 -12.40 15.81
C LYS A 36 -12.59 -12.73 15.46
N MET A 37 -13.40 -11.72 15.17
CA MET A 37 -14.80 -11.91 14.78
C MET A 37 -14.91 -12.64 13.43
N GLY A 38 -14.04 -12.33 12.48
CA GLY A 38 -13.97 -13.00 11.18
C GLY A 38 -13.57 -14.47 11.29
N VAL A 39 -12.65 -14.83 12.19
CA VAL A 39 -12.29 -16.22 12.49
C VAL A 39 -13.50 -17.01 13.02
N GLU A 40 -14.29 -16.42 13.92
CA GLU A 40 -15.51 -17.07 14.43
C GLU A 40 -16.59 -17.18 13.32
N ALA A 41 -16.71 -16.16 12.45
CA ALA A 41 -17.62 -16.21 11.31
C ALA A 41 -17.24 -17.34 10.32
N LEU A 42 -15.94 -17.48 9.99
CA LEU A 42 -15.44 -18.54 9.12
C LEU A 42 -15.75 -19.93 9.69
N LYS A 43 -15.50 -20.12 10.99
CA LYS A 43 -15.82 -21.39 11.69
C LYS A 43 -17.31 -21.69 11.69
N ALA A 44 -18.16 -20.69 12.01
CA ALA A 44 -19.59 -20.85 12.04
C ALA A 44 -20.19 -21.22 10.66
N ALA A 45 -19.62 -20.62 9.59
CA ALA A 45 -19.99 -20.92 8.22
C ALA A 45 -19.46 -22.29 7.74
N GLN A 46 -18.53 -22.92 8.45
CA GLN A 46 -17.79 -24.10 8.00
C GLN A 46 -17.17 -23.92 6.61
N ALA A 47 -16.71 -22.70 6.31
CA ALA A 47 -16.14 -22.36 5.02
C ALA A 47 -14.69 -22.88 4.91
N ASP A 48 -14.33 -23.34 3.71
CA ASP A 48 -13.04 -23.94 3.39
C ASP A 48 -12.15 -23.03 2.53
N PHE A 49 -12.67 -21.88 2.07
CA PHE A 49 -11.93 -20.81 1.41
C PHE A 49 -12.57 -19.44 1.69
N ILE A 50 -11.84 -18.39 1.40
CA ILE A 50 -12.27 -17.00 1.55
C ILE A 50 -12.26 -16.32 0.18
N VAL A 51 -13.35 -15.62 -0.16
CA VAL A 51 -13.38 -14.68 -1.29
C VAL A 51 -13.28 -13.27 -0.70
N ALA A 52 -12.12 -12.64 -0.84
CA ALA A 52 -11.86 -11.31 -0.33
C ALA A 52 -12.18 -10.27 -1.42
N ILE A 53 -13.17 -9.40 -1.17
CA ILE A 53 -13.63 -8.38 -2.12
C ILE A 53 -13.47 -7.02 -1.46
N GLY A 54 -12.59 -6.17 -1.98
CA GLY A 54 -12.39 -4.82 -1.44
C GLY A 54 -11.01 -4.26 -1.69
N GLY A 55 -10.67 -3.18 -0.99
CA GLY A 55 -9.32 -2.63 -0.96
C GLY A 55 -8.43 -3.31 0.08
N GLY A 56 -7.27 -2.70 0.39
CA GLY A 56 -6.29 -3.24 1.33
C GLY A 56 -6.89 -3.73 2.65
N SER A 57 -7.78 -2.95 3.28
CA SER A 57 -8.39 -3.34 4.56
C SER A 57 -9.17 -4.65 4.50
N ALA A 58 -9.88 -4.92 3.39
CA ALA A 58 -10.59 -6.18 3.21
C ALA A 58 -9.60 -7.35 3.00
N MET A 59 -8.55 -7.12 2.22
CA MET A 59 -7.49 -8.11 1.99
C MET A 59 -6.74 -8.44 3.28
N ASP A 60 -6.31 -7.41 4.03
CA ASP A 60 -5.59 -7.56 5.29
C ASP A 60 -6.43 -8.32 6.34
N THR A 61 -7.73 -7.98 6.43
CA THR A 61 -8.66 -8.73 7.29
C THR A 61 -8.75 -10.20 6.87
N ALA A 62 -8.88 -10.48 5.58
CA ALA A 62 -8.98 -11.85 5.06
C ALA A 62 -7.70 -12.66 5.33
N LYS A 63 -6.51 -12.05 5.15
CA LYS A 63 -5.23 -12.65 5.46
C LYS A 63 -5.12 -12.99 6.95
N GLY A 64 -5.42 -12.04 7.83
CA GLY A 64 -5.43 -12.25 9.28
C GLY A 64 -6.39 -13.37 9.70
N ILE A 65 -7.61 -13.39 9.16
CA ILE A 65 -8.60 -14.46 9.41
C ILE A 65 -8.05 -15.81 8.96
N GLY A 66 -7.54 -15.88 7.74
CA GLY A 66 -7.07 -17.13 7.15
C GLY A 66 -5.85 -17.71 7.88
N ILE A 67 -4.86 -16.87 8.24
CA ILE A 67 -3.66 -17.29 8.98
C ILE A 67 -4.04 -17.80 10.36
N VAL A 68 -4.81 -17.04 11.16
CA VAL A 68 -5.21 -17.44 12.51
C VAL A 68 -6.05 -18.72 12.49
N SER A 69 -6.93 -18.88 11.49
CA SER A 69 -7.78 -20.07 11.39
C SER A 69 -6.99 -21.36 11.21
N ASN A 70 -5.88 -21.33 10.48
CA ASN A 70 -5.02 -22.48 10.25
C ASN A 70 -3.86 -22.60 11.25
N ASN A 71 -3.54 -21.52 11.97
CA ASN A 71 -2.48 -21.47 12.98
C ASN A 71 -3.07 -20.97 14.32
N PRO A 72 -3.86 -21.80 15.04
CA PRO A 72 -4.59 -21.39 16.25
C PRO A 72 -3.67 -20.99 17.41
N GLU A 73 -2.40 -21.32 17.37
CA GLU A 73 -1.39 -20.83 18.30
C GLU A 73 -1.21 -19.30 18.24
N PHE A 74 -1.59 -18.68 17.13
CA PHE A 74 -1.63 -17.22 16.93
C PHE A 74 -3.03 -16.62 17.13
N ALA A 75 -3.91 -17.26 17.90
CA ALA A 75 -5.23 -16.71 18.25
C ALA A 75 -5.15 -15.37 18.97
N ASP A 76 -4.03 -15.07 19.65
CA ASP A 76 -3.66 -13.71 20.00
C ASP A 76 -3.06 -13.03 18.77
N VAL A 77 -3.91 -12.31 18.02
CA VAL A 77 -3.55 -11.66 16.74
C VAL A 77 -2.37 -10.70 16.89
N VAL A 78 -2.15 -10.12 18.09
CA VAL A 78 -1.01 -9.24 18.36
C VAL A 78 0.34 -9.98 18.22
N SER A 79 0.35 -11.28 18.43
CA SER A 79 1.57 -12.11 18.25
C SER A 79 2.01 -12.28 16.79
N LEU A 80 1.21 -11.82 15.84
CA LEU A 80 1.55 -11.83 14.40
C LEU A 80 2.38 -10.60 13.98
N GLU A 81 2.57 -9.60 14.85
CA GLU A 81 3.36 -8.40 14.52
C GLU A 81 4.80 -8.77 14.11
N GLY A 82 5.28 -8.16 13.04
CA GLY A 82 6.57 -8.46 12.45
C GLY A 82 6.55 -9.75 11.64
N VAL A 83 7.59 -10.54 11.70
CA VAL A 83 7.70 -11.83 11.01
C VAL A 83 7.29 -12.94 11.96
N ALA A 84 6.08 -13.45 11.79
CA ALA A 84 5.58 -14.56 12.59
C ALA A 84 6.06 -15.92 12.05
N ASP A 85 6.36 -16.85 12.96
CA ASP A 85 6.79 -18.22 12.61
C ASP A 85 5.59 -19.15 12.44
N THR A 86 4.66 -18.77 11.57
CA THR A 86 3.50 -19.61 11.22
C THR A 86 3.97 -20.87 10.47
N LYS A 87 3.30 -21.98 10.69
CA LYS A 87 3.70 -23.28 10.11
C LYS A 87 2.81 -23.73 8.96
N LYS A 88 1.62 -23.16 8.86
CA LYS A 88 0.62 -23.54 7.87
C LYS A 88 0.23 -22.33 7.04
N LYS A 89 -0.01 -22.57 5.76
CA LYS A 89 -0.60 -21.57 4.88
C LYS A 89 -1.95 -21.12 5.39
N THR A 90 -2.32 -19.92 5.04
CA THR A 90 -3.66 -19.37 5.23
C THR A 90 -4.74 -20.33 4.69
N VAL A 91 -5.96 -20.24 5.19
CA VAL A 91 -7.12 -20.75 4.44
C VAL A 91 -7.05 -20.17 3.03
N PRO A 92 -7.32 -20.96 1.95
CA PRO A 92 -7.22 -20.46 0.59
C PRO A 92 -7.98 -19.15 0.40
N ILE A 93 -7.33 -18.12 -0.14
CA ILE A 93 -7.93 -16.80 -0.39
C ILE A 93 -7.96 -16.56 -1.89
N ILE A 94 -9.15 -16.24 -2.42
CA ILE A 94 -9.35 -15.68 -3.76
C ILE A 94 -9.55 -14.17 -3.56
N ALA A 95 -8.62 -13.38 -4.04
CA ALA A 95 -8.60 -11.94 -3.81
C ALA A 95 -9.11 -11.18 -5.04
N LEU A 96 -10.09 -10.29 -4.82
CA LEU A 96 -10.66 -9.40 -5.85
C LEU A 96 -10.50 -7.94 -5.38
N PRO A 97 -9.37 -7.28 -5.73
CA PRO A 97 -9.13 -5.90 -5.33
C PRO A 97 -10.11 -4.93 -6.00
N THR A 98 -10.59 -3.96 -5.23
CA THR A 98 -11.47 -2.88 -5.73
C THR A 98 -10.77 -1.52 -5.71
N THR A 99 -9.48 -1.50 -5.36
CA THR A 99 -8.60 -0.32 -5.37
C THR A 99 -7.31 -0.66 -6.12
N ALA A 100 -6.71 0.35 -6.75
CA ALA A 100 -5.42 0.21 -7.40
C ALA A 100 -4.36 0.96 -6.58
N GLY A 101 -3.80 0.31 -5.56
CA GLY A 101 -2.84 0.93 -4.63
C GLY A 101 -2.00 -0.08 -3.86
N THR A 102 -2.58 -0.71 -2.85
CA THR A 102 -1.87 -1.53 -1.87
C THR A 102 -1.27 -2.82 -2.39
N ALA A 103 -1.76 -3.33 -3.52
CA ALA A 103 -1.40 -4.64 -4.06
C ALA A 103 -1.51 -5.80 -3.04
N ALA A 104 -2.37 -5.68 -2.04
CA ALA A 104 -2.48 -6.65 -0.95
C ALA A 104 -2.88 -8.06 -1.43
N GLU A 105 -3.42 -8.18 -2.64
CA GLU A 105 -3.71 -9.45 -3.31
C GLU A 105 -2.46 -10.21 -3.76
N THR A 106 -1.28 -9.60 -3.73
CA THR A 106 -0.01 -10.22 -4.17
C THR A 106 1.11 -10.13 -3.12
N THR A 107 0.87 -9.47 -1.99
CA THR A 107 1.92 -9.24 -0.97
C THR A 107 1.92 -10.30 0.13
N ILE A 108 3.09 -10.43 0.79
CA ILE A 108 3.26 -11.19 2.03
C ILE A 108 2.92 -10.36 3.28
N ASN A 109 2.47 -9.13 3.10
CA ASN A 109 2.20 -8.21 4.18
C ASN A 109 0.70 -8.03 4.39
N TYR A 110 0.31 -7.80 5.64
CA TYR A 110 -0.99 -7.28 6.01
C TYR A 110 -0.86 -6.40 7.26
N VAL A 111 -1.75 -5.43 7.40
CA VAL A 111 -1.67 -4.42 8.45
C VAL A 111 -2.92 -4.46 9.30
N ILE A 112 -2.74 -4.66 10.60
CA ILE A 112 -3.83 -4.74 11.60
C ILE A 112 -3.58 -3.72 12.70
N ILE A 113 -4.62 -3.05 13.18
CA ILE A 113 -4.54 -2.14 14.31
C ILE A 113 -4.63 -2.92 15.62
N ASP A 114 -3.63 -2.78 16.48
CA ASP A 114 -3.78 -3.08 17.92
C ASP A 114 -4.54 -1.93 18.58
N GLU A 115 -5.82 -2.15 18.84
CA GLU A 115 -6.73 -1.15 19.41
C GLU A 115 -6.32 -0.77 20.83
N THR A 116 -5.61 -1.65 21.55
CA THR A 116 -5.21 -1.41 22.94
C THR A 116 -4.02 -0.48 23.03
N LYS A 117 -3.14 -0.50 22.05
CA LYS A 117 -1.93 0.32 21.98
C LYS A 117 -2.05 1.46 20.97
N GLN A 118 -3.17 1.53 20.21
CA GLN A 118 -3.35 2.46 19.09
C GLN A 118 -2.17 2.42 18.10
N LYS A 119 -1.75 1.20 17.75
CA LYS A 119 -0.58 0.95 16.91
C LYS A 119 -0.96 0.18 15.65
N LYS A 120 -0.46 0.62 14.50
CA LYS A 120 -0.46 -0.18 13.27
C LYS A 120 0.61 -1.28 13.40
N MET A 121 0.19 -2.52 13.37
CA MET A 121 1.07 -3.69 13.32
C MET A 121 1.23 -4.09 11.86
N VAL A 122 2.45 -4.06 11.36
CA VAL A 122 2.79 -4.66 10.07
C VAL A 122 3.12 -6.12 10.33
N CYS A 123 2.34 -7.01 9.75
CA CYS A 123 2.53 -8.45 9.80
C CYS A 123 3.13 -8.91 8.47
N VAL A 124 4.16 -9.74 8.52
CA VAL A 124 4.88 -10.25 7.34
C VAL A 124 4.91 -11.77 7.41
N ASP A 125 4.23 -12.42 6.47
CA ASP A 125 4.12 -13.88 6.47
C ASP A 125 3.96 -14.44 5.05
N PRO A 126 4.96 -15.16 4.49
CA PRO A 126 4.82 -15.74 3.16
C PRO A 126 3.72 -16.81 3.06
N ASN A 127 3.16 -17.25 4.19
CA ASN A 127 2.04 -18.18 4.23
C ASN A 127 0.67 -17.52 4.00
N ASP A 128 0.61 -16.17 3.97
CA ASP A 128 -0.65 -15.43 3.86
C ASP A 128 -1.03 -15.05 2.42
N ILE A 129 -0.12 -15.24 1.46
CA ILE A 129 -0.35 -14.82 0.06
C ILE A 129 -1.62 -15.49 -0.49
N PRO A 130 -2.57 -14.71 -1.04
CA PRO A 130 -3.74 -15.26 -1.72
C PRO A 130 -3.35 -16.27 -2.80
N CYS A 131 -4.09 -17.38 -2.89
CA CYS A 131 -3.80 -18.42 -3.88
C CYS A 131 -4.23 -18.00 -5.30
N VAL A 132 -5.17 -17.06 -5.41
CA VAL A 132 -5.65 -16.48 -6.67
C VAL A 132 -5.89 -14.98 -6.47
N ALA A 133 -5.39 -14.17 -7.40
CA ALA A 133 -5.74 -12.75 -7.52
C ALA A 133 -6.51 -12.53 -8.84
N ILE A 134 -7.72 -12.00 -8.75
CA ILE A 134 -8.53 -11.61 -9.90
C ILE A 134 -8.54 -10.08 -9.95
N VAL A 135 -7.65 -9.53 -10.75
CA VAL A 135 -7.47 -8.08 -10.90
C VAL A 135 -8.36 -7.59 -12.05
N ASP A 136 -9.61 -7.30 -11.72
CA ASP A 136 -10.61 -6.82 -12.66
C ASP A 136 -10.86 -5.32 -12.45
N ALA A 137 -10.51 -4.51 -13.43
CA ALA A 137 -10.66 -3.06 -13.35
C ALA A 137 -12.13 -2.59 -13.29
N GLU A 138 -13.09 -3.41 -13.71
CA GLU A 138 -14.52 -3.09 -13.61
C GLU A 138 -14.96 -2.95 -12.15
N LEU A 139 -14.33 -3.72 -11.24
CA LEU A 139 -14.56 -3.61 -9.80
C LEU A 139 -14.06 -2.29 -9.20
N MET A 140 -13.27 -1.51 -9.97
CA MET A 140 -12.67 -0.23 -9.53
C MET A 140 -13.38 1.01 -10.11
N TYR A 141 -14.33 0.85 -11.05
CA TYR A 141 -14.97 1.99 -11.73
C TYR A 141 -15.79 2.90 -10.80
N SER A 142 -16.30 2.36 -9.69
CA SER A 142 -17.04 3.14 -8.70
C SER A 142 -16.17 3.91 -7.71
N LEU A 143 -14.84 3.81 -7.83
CA LEU A 143 -13.91 4.43 -6.89
C LEU A 143 -13.89 5.97 -7.10
N PRO A 144 -14.13 6.78 -6.03
CA PRO A 144 -14.07 8.24 -6.13
C PRO A 144 -12.70 8.75 -6.57
N LYS A 145 -12.66 9.92 -7.24
CA LYS A 145 -11.42 10.54 -7.73
C LYS A 145 -10.36 10.70 -6.65
N SER A 146 -10.74 11.20 -5.47
CA SER A 146 -9.81 11.39 -4.35
C SER A 146 -9.20 10.08 -3.86
N LEU A 147 -9.99 9.01 -3.81
CA LEU A 147 -9.49 7.70 -3.41
C LEU A 147 -8.64 7.07 -4.53
N THR A 148 -9.01 7.27 -5.80
CA THR A 148 -8.18 6.87 -6.96
C THR A 148 -6.81 7.56 -6.90
N ALA A 149 -6.77 8.87 -6.64
CA ALA A 149 -5.53 9.63 -6.50
C ALA A 149 -4.67 9.12 -5.33
N ALA A 150 -5.27 8.99 -4.16
CA ALA A 150 -4.57 8.54 -2.96
C ALA A 150 -3.98 7.12 -3.14
N THR A 151 -4.80 6.16 -3.60
CA THR A 151 -4.32 4.78 -3.78
C THR A 151 -3.32 4.66 -4.93
N GLY A 152 -3.49 5.43 -6.01
CA GLY A 152 -2.55 5.43 -7.12
C GLY A 152 -1.18 6.03 -6.75
N MET A 153 -1.17 7.07 -5.92
CA MET A 153 0.08 7.62 -5.39
C MET A 153 0.73 6.69 -4.35
N ASP A 154 -0.05 5.95 -3.58
CA ASP A 154 0.41 4.85 -2.74
C ASP A 154 1.18 3.80 -3.57
N ALA A 155 0.59 3.35 -4.68
CA ALA A 155 1.27 2.44 -5.62
C ALA A 155 2.56 3.05 -6.20
N MET A 156 2.59 4.37 -6.47
CA MET A 156 3.80 5.08 -6.92
C MET A 156 4.87 5.06 -5.81
N THR A 157 4.48 5.30 -4.57
CA THR A 157 5.38 5.26 -3.42
C THR A 157 5.96 3.85 -3.24
N HIS A 158 5.12 2.82 -3.31
CA HIS A 158 5.57 1.42 -3.29
C HIS A 158 6.63 1.15 -4.36
N ALA A 159 6.35 1.55 -5.60
CA ALA A 159 7.25 1.30 -6.72
C ALA A 159 8.59 2.05 -6.59
N ILE A 160 8.56 3.31 -6.14
CA ILE A 160 9.79 4.10 -5.95
C ILE A 160 10.59 3.58 -4.76
N GLU A 161 9.97 3.34 -3.61
CA GLU A 161 10.68 2.80 -2.44
C GLU A 161 11.19 1.37 -2.70
N GLY A 162 10.39 0.51 -3.33
CA GLY A 162 10.81 -0.84 -3.71
C GLY A 162 12.01 -0.85 -4.67
N LEU A 163 12.11 0.15 -5.56
CA LEU A 163 13.25 0.30 -6.47
C LEU A 163 14.53 0.72 -5.75
N ILE A 164 14.43 1.61 -4.75
CA ILE A 164 15.60 2.19 -4.08
C ILE A 164 15.95 1.54 -2.75
N THR A 165 15.12 0.65 -2.21
CA THR A 165 15.37 -0.04 -0.92
C THR A 165 16.66 -0.85 -0.96
N LYS A 166 17.27 -1.09 0.21
CA LYS A 166 18.48 -1.92 0.34
C LYS A 166 18.29 -3.36 -0.14
N GLY A 167 17.06 -3.85 -0.16
CA GLY A 167 16.71 -5.19 -0.64
C GLY A 167 16.58 -5.30 -2.16
N ALA A 168 16.59 -4.18 -2.89
CA ALA A 168 16.35 -4.14 -4.34
C ALA A 168 17.43 -4.87 -5.14
N TRP A 169 17.03 -5.56 -6.21
CA TRP A 169 17.89 -6.30 -7.12
C TRP A 169 17.29 -6.31 -8.55
N GLU A 170 18.01 -6.85 -9.52
CA GLU A 170 17.70 -6.71 -10.94
C GLU A 170 16.26 -7.13 -11.31
N LEU A 171 15.73 -8.19 -10.68
CA LEU A 171 14.40 -8.66 -11.02
C LEU A 171 13.31 -7.74 -10.43
N SER A 172 13.48 -7.28 -9.18
CA SER A 172 12.55 -6.31 -8.59
C SER A 172 12.57 -4.99 -9.36
N ASP A 173 13.76 -4.52 -9.74
CA ASP A 173 13.95 -3.30 -10.51
C ASP A 173 13.14 -3.27 -11.82
N MET A 174 13.12 -4.40 -12.55
CA MET A 174 12.33 -4.51 -13.79
C MET A 174 10.85 -4.24 -13.56
N PHE A 175 10.28 -4.79 -12.50
CA PHE A 175 8.86 -4.59 -12.17
C PHE A 175 8.60 -3.18 -11.67
N GLU A 176 9.45 -2.64 -10.78
CA GLU A 176 9.25 -1.30 -10.22
C GLU A 176 9.37 -0.21 -11.28
N ILE A 177 10.38 -0.28 -12.16
CA ILE A 177 10.53 0.67 -13.27
C ILE A 177 9.30 0.62 -14.17
N LYS A 178 8.78 -0.59 -14.45
CA LYS A 178 7.57 -0.73 -15.25
C LYS A 178 6.34 -0.17 -14.54
N ALA A 179 6.20 -0.41 -13.24
CA ALA A 179 5.11 0.11 -12.43
C ALA A 179 5.13 1.64 -12.40
N ILE A 180 6.29 2.28 -12.15
CA ILE A 180 6.46 3.73 -12.16
C ILE A 180 5.98 4.33 -13.49
N ASN A 181 6.43 3.78 -14.61
CA ASN A 181 6.02 4.25 -15.94
C ASN A 181 4.51 4.12 -16.16
N MET A 182 3.92 2.99 -15.80
CA MET A 182 2.49 2.77 -15.96
C MET A 182 1.66 3.69 -15.07
N ILE A 183 2.04 3.86 -13.79
CA ILE A 183 1.33 4.73 -12.86
C ILE A 183 1.39 6.18 -13.35
N HIS A 184 2.58 6.66 -13.72
CA HIS A 184 2.76 8.02 -14.28
C HIS A 184 1.83 8.29 -15.45
N ARG A 185 1.69 7.30 -16.34
CA ARG A 185 0.85 7.41 -17.55
C ARG A 185 -0.65 7.32 -17.24
N TYR A 186 -1.06 6.37 -16.40
CA TYR A 186 -2.47 6.00 -16.28
C TYR A 186 -3.18 6.65 -15.08
N LEU A 187 -2.45 7.03 -14.01
CA LEU A 187 -3.07 7.63 -12.83
C LEU A 187 -3.80 8.93 -13.14
N PRO A 188 -3.21 9.90 -13.88
CA PRO A 188 -3.93 11.12 -14.23
C PRO A 188 -5.21 10.84 -15.03
N VAL A 189 -5.17 9.87 -15.95
CA VAL A 189 -6.32 9.47 -16.76
C VAL A 189 -7.44 8.88 -15.89
N ALA A 190 -7.08 7.98 -14.97
CA ALA A 190 -8.02 7.33 -14.07
C ALA A 190 -8.65 8.32 -13.05
N VAL A 191 -7.92 9.37 -12.66
CA VAL A 191 -8.42 10.42 -11.76
C VAL A 191 -9.31 11.40 -12.52
N GLU A 192 -8.93 11.79 -13.72
CA GLU A 192 -9.69 12.73 -14.54
C GLU A 192 -11.05 12.13 -14.97
N ASP A 193 -11.02 10.90 -15.48
CA ASP A 193 -12.22 10.13 -15.82
C ASP A 193 -12.21 8.75 -15.13
N PRO A 194 -12.89 8.60 -13.99
CA PRO A 194 -12.97 7.34 -13.26
C PRO A 194 -13.59 6.17 -14.03
N THR A 195 -14.27 6.44 -15.12
CA THR A 195 -14.91 5.42 -15.98
C THR A 195 -14.08 5.06 -17.20
N ASN A 196 -12.92 5.71 -17.38
CA ASN A 196 -12.03 5.45 -18.51
C ASN A 196 -11.39 4.05 -18.40
N PRO A 197 -11.66 3.13 -19.35
CA PRO A 197 -11.15 1.76 -19.26
C PRO A 197 -9.63 1.67 -19.35
N GLU A 198 -8.99 2.53 -20.18
CA GLU A 198 -7.53 2.51 -20.33
C GLU A 198 -6.86 2.91 -19.02
N GLY A 199 -7.32 4.01 -18.38
CA GLY A 199 -6.80 4.46 -17.10
C GLY A 199 -7.00 3.43 -16.00
N ARG A 200 -8.19 2.85 -15.89
CA ARG A 200 -8.49 1.84 -14.86
C ARG A 200 -7.72 0.54 -15.05
N ASN A 201 -7.71 -0.02 -16.26
CA ASN A 201 -6.93 -1.22 -16.56
C ASN A 201 -5.44 -0.98 -16.36
N GLY A 202 -4.94 0.18 -16.81
CA GLY A 202 -3.54 0.55 -16.61
C GLY A 202 -3.15 0.60 -15.12
N MET A 203 -3.96 1.25 -14.28
CA MET A 203 -3.72 1.33 -12.85
C MET A 203 -3.87 -0.02 -12.14
N ALA A 204 -4.87 -0.83 -12.51
CA ALA A 204 -5.08 -2.16 -11.94
C ALA A 204 -3.86 -3.06 -12.15
N VAL A 205 -3.29 -3.05 -13.36
CA VAL A 205 -2.08 -3.82 -13.68
C VAL A 205 -0.85 -3.20 -13.02
N ALA A 206 -0.71 -1.86 -13.03
CA ALA A 206 0.47 -1.17 -12.51
C ALA A 206 0.72 -1.44 -11.02
N GLN A 207 -0.34 -1.33 -10.19
CA GLN A 207 -0.24 -1.61 -8.77
C GLN A 207 0.09 -3.08 -8.48
N TYR A 208 -0.48 -4.02 -9.26
CA TYR A 208 -0.18 -5.44 -9.15
C TYR A 208 1.29 -5.72 -9.47
N VAL A 209 1.84 -5.09 -10.53
CA VAL A 209 3.25 -5.19 -10.91
C VAL A 209 4.17 -4.65 -9.80
N ALA A 210 3.84 -3.48 -9.20
CA ALA A 210 4.56 -2.96 -8.04
C ALA A 210 4.54 -3.96 -6.87
N GLY A 211 3.38 -4.56 -6.58
CA GLY A 211 3.24 -5.53 -5.50
C GLY A 211 4.10 -6.78 -5.66
N MET A 212 4.24 -7.28 -6.90
CA MET A 212 5.12 -8.41 -7.17
C MET A 212 6.59 -8.11 -6.86
N ALA A 213 7.00 -6.84 -6.85
CA ALA A 213 8.36 -6.42 -6.55
C ALA A 213 8.53 -6.04 -5.08
N PHE A 214 7.89 -4.96 -4.60
CA PHE A 214 8.15 -4.45 -3.24
C PHE A 214 7.87 -5.47 -2.14
N SER A 215 6.94 -6.39 -2.36
CA SER A 215 6.65 -7.48 -1.42
C SER A 215 7.87 -8.39 -1.14
N ASN A 216 8.82 -8.44 -2.05
CA ASN A 216 10.03 -9.26 -1.91
C ASN A 216 11.25 -8.50 -1.38
N VAL A 217 11.24 -7.17 -1.43
CA VAL A 217 12.43 -6.36 -1.17
C VAL A 217 12.24 -5.36 -0.03
N GLY A 218 10.98 -5.09 0.35
CA GLY A 218 10.63 -4.13 1.39
C GLY A 218 10.57 -2.70 0.89
N LEU A 219 10.36 -1.78 1.81
CA LEU A 219 10.11 -0.35 1.57
C LEU A 219 11.15 0.51 2.29
N GLY A 220 10.84 1.76 2.58
CA GLY A 220 11.75 2.73 3.17
C GLY A 220 11.08 3.69 4.15
N VAL A 221 11.70 4.87 4.30
CA VAL A 221 11.31 5.85 5.31
C VAL A 221 10.01 6.58 4.97
N ASP A 222 9.57 6.62 3.70
CA ASP A 222 8.28 7.21 3.35
C ASP A 222 7.14 6.48 4.07
N HIS A 223 7.07 5.15 3.88
CA HIS A 223 6.10 4.33 4.61
C HIS A 223 6.31 4.39 6.12
N GLY A 224 7.57 4.39 6.58
CA GLY A 224 7.88 4.58 8.00
C GLY A 224 7.29 5.86 8.59
N MET A 225 7.29 6.95 7.81
CA MET A 225 6.69 8.24 8.20
C MET A 225 5.16 8.27 7.99
N ALA A 226 4.64 7.59 6.96
CA ALA A 226 3.21 7.59 6.67
C ALA A 226 2.38 6.79 7.71
N HIS A 227 2.92 5.71 8.24
CA HIS A 227 2.23 4.85 9.21
C HIS A 227 1.77 5.60 10.47
N PRO A 228 2.63 6.38 11.18
CA PRO A 228 2.19 7.12 12.36
C PRO A 228 1.20 8.25 12.02
N MET A 229 1.27 8.87 10.85
CA MET A 229 0.25 9.85 10.42
C MET A 229 -1.13 9.19 10.33
N SER A 230 -1.20 7.99 9.79
CA SER A 230 -2.47 7.23 9.74
C SER A 230 -2.92 6.74 11.12
N ALA A 231 -1.99 6.34 11.99
CA ALA A 231 -2.32 5.78 13.30
C ALA A 231 -2.78 6.84 14.32
N LEU A 232 -2.14 8.02 14.33
CA LEU A 232 -2.37 9.06 15.33
C LEU A 232 -3.37 10.13 14.87
N HIS A 233 -3.48 10.36 13.54
CA HIS A 233 -4.28 11.46 12.98
C HIS A 233 -5.33 11.00 11.97
N ASP A 234 -5.56 9.68 11.83
CA ASP A 234 -6.52 9.10 10.88
C ASP A 234 -6.33 9.57 9.42
N VAL A 235 -5.12 10.03 9.06
CA VAL A 235 -4.82 10.40 7.68
C VAL A 235 -4.94 9.16 6.79
N PRO A 236 -5.68 9.23 5.67
CA PRO A 236 -5.74 8.12 4.73
C PRO A 236 -4.34 7.74 4.24
N HIS A 237 -3.98 6.46 4.32
CA HIS A 237 -2.62 5.98 4.12
C HIS A 237 -1.98 6.47 2.80
N GLY A 238 -2.68 6.32 1.68
CA GLY A 238 -2.15 6.78 0.40
C GLY A 238 -2.01 8.30 0.28
N VAL A 239 -2.74 9.09 1.08
CA VAL A 239 -2.51 10.54 1.18
C VAL A 239 -1.25 10.82 1.98
N ALA A 240 -1.04 10.08 3.09
CA ALA A 240 0.17 10.22 3.91
C ALA A 240 1.44 9.90 3.09
N CYS A 241 1.45 8.78 2.36
CA CYS A 241 2.56 8.45 1.46
C CYS A 241 2.76 9.52 0.37
N ALA A 242 1.69 9.94 -0.29
CA ALA A 242 1.77 10.88 -1.41
C ALA A 242 2.32 12.27 -1.06
N ILE A 243 2.01 12.77 0.14
CA ILE A 243 2.48 14.09 0.59
C ILE A 243 3.96 14.04 1.01
N LEU A 244 4.43 12.91 1.51
CA LEU A 244 5.81 12.69 1.93
C LEU A 244 6.75 12.41 0.75
N LEU A 245 6.25 11.70 -0.27
CA LEU A 245 7.08 11.11 -1.33
C LEU A 245 8.06 12.09 -1.97
N PRO A 246 7.68 13.30 -2.43
CA PRO A 246 8.63 14.19 -3.09
C PRO A 246 9.80 14.59 -2.18
N THR A 247 9.51 14.87 -0.90
CA THR A 247 10.50 15.29 0.10
C THR A 247 11.43 14.13 0.46
N VAL A 248 10.88 12.94 0.67
CA VAL A 248 11.66 11.73 0.95
C VAL A 248 12.53 11.34 -0.25
N MET A 249 12.01 11.47 -1.48
CA MET A 249 12.81 11.26 -2.68
C MET A 249 14.02 12.17 -2.74
N ARG A 250 13.86 13.48 -2.48
CA ARG A 250 14.99 14.43 -2.44
C ARG A 250 16.00 14.06 -1.36
N PHE A 251 15.55 13.61 -0.21
CA PHE A 251 16.42 13.13 0.87
C PHE A 251 17.21 11.88 0.45
N ASN A 252 16.60 10.94 -0.25
CA ASN A 252 17.21 9.66 -0.64
C ASN A 252 18.08 9.76 -1.89
N ALA A 253 17.83 10.71 -2.79
CA ALA A 253 18.50 10.80 -4.09
C ALA A 253 20.03 10.70 -4.04
N PRO A 254 20.76 11.37 -3.13
CA PRO A 254 22.22 11.26 -3.07
C PRO A 254 22.75 9.84 -2.80
N ALA A 255 21.95 8.96 -2.19
CA ALA A 255 22.34 7.59 -1.87
C ALA A 255 22.01 6.58 -2.99
N ALA A 256 21.22 6.99 -4.01
CA ALA A 256 20.71 6.08 -5.02
C ALA A 256 20.64 6.70 -6.44
N LEU A 257 21.58 7.60 -6.78
CA LEU A 257 21.55 8.40 -8.02
C LEU A 257 21.33 7.57 -9.30
N ASP A 258 21.92 6.37 -9.41
CA ASP A 258 21.72 5.51 -10.58
C ASP A 258 20.27 5.08 -10.72
N LYS A 259 19.62 4.72 -9.61
CA LYS A 259 18.20 4.36 -9.59
C LYS A 259 17.31 5.57 -9.95
N TYR A 260 17.69 6.77 -9.52
CA TYR A 260 16.95 7.99 -9.87
C TYR A 260 17.04 8.34 -11.35
N VAL A 261 18.14 8.00 -12.03
CA VAL A 261 18.20 8.08 -13.51
C VAL A 261 17.16 7.16 -14.15
N ASP A 262 16.97 5.96 -13.62
CA ASP A 262 15.97 5.04 -14.15
C ASP A 262 14.54 5.49 -13.80
N ILE A 263 14.31 6.09 -12.60
CA ILE A 263 13.05 6.75 -12.26
C ILE A 263 12.76 7.89 -13.26
N ALA A 264 13.73 8.76 -13.54
CA ALA A 264 13.54 9.87 -14.48
C ALA A 264 13.20 9.38 -15.90
N LYS A 265 13.79 8.26 -16.34
CA LYS A 265 13.44 7.61 -17.62
C LYS A 265 12.02 7.04 -17.58
N ALA A 266 11.64 6.37 -16.49
CA ALA A 266 10.30 5.80 -16.33
C ALA A 266 9.21 6.87 -16.30
N LEU A 267 9.52 8.04 -15.70
CA LEU A 267 8.67 9.23 -15.67
C LEU A 267 8.72 10.07 -16.97
N GLU A 268 9.52 9.64 -17.97
CA GLU A 268 9.67 10.32 -19.27
C GLU A 268 10.23 11.75 -19.18
N VAL A 269 10.96 12.08 -18.10
CA VAL A 269 11.59 13.41 -17.89
C VAL A 269 13.10 13.43 -18.09
N TYR A 270 13.72 12.27 -18.32
CA TYR A 270 15.14 12.17 -18.63
C TYR A 270 15.44 12.67 -20.05
N THR A 271 16.44 13.53 -20.20
CA THR A 271 16.99 13.92 -21.51
C THR A 271 18.46 13.52 -21.63
N PRO A 272 18.92 13.08 -22.82
CA PRO A 272 20.33 12.73 -23.02
C PRO A 272 21.27 13.89 -22.69
N GLY A 273 22.28 13.62 -21.86
CA GLY A 273 23.24 14.61 -21.40
C GLY A 273 22.99 15.14 -19.98
N MET A 274 21.87 14.82 -19.35
CA MET A 274 21.67 15.10 -17.94
C MET A 274 22.72 14.40 -17.07
N THR A 275 23.23 15.07 -16.05
CA THR A 275 23.95 14.42 -14.96
C THR A 275 22.97 13.58 -14.13
N LYS A 276 23.50 12.73 -13.25
CA LYS A 276 22.66 11.91 -12.39
C LYS A 276 21.86 12.78 -11.41
N GLU A 277 22.44 13.86 -10.92
CA GLU A 277 21.83 14.83 -10.04
C GLU A 277 20.69 15.60 -10.73
N GLU A 278 20.90 16.04 -11.99
CA GLU A 278 19.85 16.68 -12.78
C GLU A 278 18.69 15.71 -13.07
N ALA A 279 18.98 14.45 -13.37
CA ALA A 279 17.95 13.43 -13.57
C ALA A 279 17.17 13.17 -12.26
N ALA A 280 17.86 13.12 -11.12
CA ALA A 280 17.21 12.94 -9.82
C ALA A 280 16.30 14.13 -9.48
N ASP A 281 16.74 15.37 -9.69
CA ASP A 281 15.92 16.55 -9.47
C ASP A 281 14.69 16.59 -10.40
N ALA A 282 14.87 16.24 -11.67
CA ALA A 282 13.78 16.14 -12.63
C ALA A 282 12.74 15.08 -12.20
N ALA A 283 13.19 13.92 -11.71
CA ALA A 283 12.30 12.87 -11.20
C ALA A 283 11.50 13.34 -9.97
N CYS A 284 12.16 13.96 -9.00
CA CYS A 284 11.49 14.49 -7.81
C CYS A 284 10.46 15.57 -8.17
N THR A 285 10.83 16.47 -9.08
CA THR A 285 9.96 17.54 -9.57
C THR A 285 8.72 16.99 -10.29
N GLU A 286 8.89 15.93 -11.09
CA GLU A 286 7.76 15.31 -11.78
C GLU A 286 6.79 14.61 -10.81
N ILE A 287 7.29 14.00 -9.75
CA ILE A 287 6.42 13.43 -8.71
C ILE A 287 5.66 14.55 -7.96
N GLU A 288 6.27 15.68 -7.67
CA GLU A 288 5.55 16.86 -7.14
C GLU A 288 4.44 17.33 -8.08
N ASN A 289 4.75 17.41 -9.38
CA ASN A 289 3.78 17.80 -10.42
C ASN A 289 2.63 16.79 -10.52
N LEU A 290 2.93 15.49 -10.48
CA LEU A 290 1.94 14.43 -10.50
C LEU A 290 1.02 14.52 -9.26
N SER A 291 1.59 14.64 -8.06
CA SER A 291 0.84 14.80 -6.80
C SER A 291 -0.13 15.98 -6.88
N ARG A 292 0.35 17.13 -7.35
CA ARG A 292 -0.47 18.33 -7.54
C ARG A 292 -1.57 18.12 -8.60
N ARG A 293 -1.24 17.47 -9.72
CA ARG A 293 -2.18 17.20 -10.82
C ARG A 293 -3.32 16.30 -10.37
N VAL A 294 -3.06 15.32 -9.51
CA VAL A 294 -4.08 14.41 -9.01
C VAL A 294 -4.78 14.89 -7.74
N GLY A 295 -4.40 16.08 -7.23
CA GLY A 295 -5.09 16.76 -6.13
C GLY A 295 -4.67 16.30 -4.73
N ILE A 296 -3.43 15.85 -4.55
CA ILE A 296 -2.86 15.57 -3.22
C ILE A 296 -2.56 16.91 -2.52
N PRO A 297 -2.85 17.04 -1.20
CA PRO A 297 -2.46 18.19 -0.41
C PRO A 297 -0.95 18.44 -0.44
N ALA A 298 -0.54 19.71 -0.29
CA ALA A 298 0.87 20.06 -0.34
C ALA A 298 1.54 20.14 1.05
N HIS A 299 0.75 20.37 2.11
CA HIS A 299 1.23 20.60 3.45
C HIS A 299 0.57 19.69 4.48
N LEU A 300 1.32 19.28 5.50
CA LEU A 300 0.80 18.49 6.62
C LEU A 300 -0.29 19.25 7.40
N SER A 301 -0.19 20.56 7.45
CA SER A 301 -1.20 21.43 8.07
C SER A 301 -2.57 21.32 7.38
N ASP A 302 -2.63 20.99 6.08
CA ASP A 302 -3.88 20.73 5.36
C ASP A 302 -4.59 19.46 5.88
N LEU A 303 -3.82 18.58 6.53
CA LEU A 303 -4.29 17.33 7.15
C LEU A 303 -4.53 17.47 8.66
N GLY A 304 -4.39 18.67 9.21
CA GLY A 304 -4.56 18.95 10.64
C GLY A 304 -3.35 18.58 11.52
N ILE A 305 -2.22 18.22 10.91
CA ILE A 305 -0.97 17.94 11.63
C ILE A 305 -0.27 19.27 11.94
N THR A 306 0.25 19.40 13.15
CA THR A 306 0.90 20.63 13.66
C THR A 306 2.32 20.34 14.11
N GLU A 307 3.09 21.39 14.40
CA GLU A 307 4.47 21.23 14.92
C GLU A 307 4.51 20.43 16.23
N ALA A 308 3.46 20.50 17.06
CA ALA A 308 3.38 19.77 18.31
C ALA A 308 3.30 18.24 18.14
N ASP A 309 2.88 17.77 16.96
CA ASP A 309 2.70 16.34 16.67
C ASP A 309 4.00 15.68 16.15
N ILE A 310 4.94 16.49 15.64
CA ILE A 310 6.12 16.00 14.90
C ILE A 310 6.99 15.07 15.73
N ASP A 311 7.21 15.38 17.02
CA ASP A 311 8.04 14.52 17.88
C ASP A 311 7.45 13.13 18.05
N ALA A 312 6.13 13.02 18.27
CA ALA A 312 5.47 11.74 18.40
C ALA A 312 5.45 10.95 17.08
N LEU A 313 5.26 11.64 15.96
CA LEU A 313 5.33 11.04 14.62
C LEU A 313 6.75 10.51 14.34
N ALA A 314 7.79 11.29 14.66
CA ALA A 314 9.18 10.92 14.42
C ALA A 314 9.63 9.72 15.29
N ASP A 315 9.18 9.65 16.54
CA ASP A 315 9.47 8.52 17.44
C ASP A 315 8.89 7.19 16.91
N GLN A 316 7.70 7.22 16.33
CA GLN A 316 7.11 6.03 15.73
C GLN A 316 7.74 5.71 14.37
N ALA A 317 8.02 6.72 13.54
CA ALA A 317 8.60 6.54 12.23
C ALA A 317 10.00 5.91 12.26
N ILE A 318 10.87 6.34 13.20
CA ILE A 318 12.22 5.75 13.32
C ILE A 318 12.18 4.28 13.80
N ALA A 319 11.13 3.91 14.52
CA ALA A 319 10.93 2.54 15.02
C ALA A 319 10.12 1.65 14.06
N ASP A 320 9.66 2.21 12.94
CA ASP A 320 8.85 1.48 11.95
C ASP A 320 9.68 0.43 11.22
N VAL A 321 9.04 -0.71 10.90
CA VAL A 321 9.67 -1.86 10.24
C VAL A 321 10.17 -1.55 8.82
N CYS A 322 9.61 -0.54 8.14
CA CYS A 322 10.01 -0.14 6.80
C CYS A 322 11.27 0.73 6.80
N THR A 323 11.48 1.55 7.83
CA THR A 323 12.58 2.52 7.91
C THR A 323 13.98 1.94 7.72
N PRO A 324 14.34 0.75 8.27
CA PRO A 324 15.65 0.14 8.04
C PRO A 324 15.97 -0.21 6.58
N GLY A 325 14.95 -0.40 5.73
CA GLY A 325 15.07 -0.68 4.30
C GLY A 325 15.53 0.53 3.49
N ASN A 326 15.45 1.74 4.03
CA ASN A 326 15.78 2.98 3.33
C ASN A 326 17.22 2.98 2.80
N PRO A 327 17.50 3.44 1.56
CA PRO A 327 18.83 3.39 0.95
C PRO A 327 19.85 4.27 1.68
N ARG A 328 19.40 5.43 2.19
CA ARG A 328 20.18 6.34 3.02
C ARG A 328 19.93 6.03 4.49
N GLU A 329 20.96 6.08 5.32
CA GLU A 329 20.79 6.03 6.77
C GLU A 329 19.89 7.18 7.23
N VAL A 330 18.99 6.88 8.14
CA VAL A 330 17.97 7.81 8.64
C VAL A 330 18.12 7.93 10.15
N THR A 331 18.21 9.16 10.62
CA THR A 331 18.15 9.47 12.05
C THR A 331 16.77 10.05 12.41
N ARG A 332 16.45 10.05 13.71
CA ARG A 332 15.24 10.73 14.20
C ARG A 332 15.21 12.20 13.79
N ASP A 333 16.35 12.89 13.87
CA ASP A 333 16.45 14.30 13.53
C ASP A 333 16.22 14.55 12.03
N ASP A 334 16.64 13.63 11.15
CA ASP A 334 16.32 13.68 9.72
C ASP A 334 14.80 13.61 9.52
N ILE A 335 14.11 12.68 10.21
CA ILE A 335 12.65 12.53 10.12
C ILE A 335 11.93 13.80 10.59
N VAL A 336 12.37 14.38 11.71
CA VAL A 336 11.85 15.65 12.21
C VAL A 336 12.02 16.76 11.17
N ALA A 337 13.20 16.85 10.55
CA ALA A 337 13.48 17.84 9.52
C ALA A 337 12.61 17.63 8.26
N LEU A 338 12.40 16.39 7.83
CA LEU A 338 11.54 16.05 6.71
C LEU A 338 10.09 16.47 6.97
N TYR A 339 9.49 16.10 8.12
CA TYR A 339 8.15 16.56 8.47
C TYR A 339 8.02 18.08 8.51
N LYS A 340 8.99 18.77 9.15
CA LYS A 340 8.99 20.23 9.26
C LYS A 340 9.08 20.92 7.90
N SER A 341 9.73 20.31 6.92
CA SER A 341 9.92 20.92 5.60
C SER A 341 8.63 20.97 4.77
N ILE A 342 7.61 20.21 5.16
CA ILE A 342 6.30 20.15 4.48
C ILE A 342 5.13 20.49 5.43
N LEU A 343 5.43 21.08 6.59
CA LEU A 343 4.41 21.54 7.54
C LEU A 343 3.71 22.80 7.03
#